data_3a000f904c61e4d2a63e7926aa76e248
#
_entry.id   3a000f904c61e4d2a63e7926aa76e248
#
_cell.length_a   1.000
_cell.length_b   1.000
_cell.length_c   1.000
_cell.angle_alpha   90.00
_cell.angle_beta   90.00
_cell.angle_gamma   90.00
#
_symmetry.space_group_name_H-M   'P 1'
#
loop_
_entity.id
_entity.type
_entity.pdbx_description
1 polymer ?
#
loop_
_entity_poly.entity_id
_entity_poly.type
_entity_poly.pdbx_seq_one_letter_code
_entity_poly.pdbx_strand_id
1 'polypeptide(L)'
;MTEAILVGITVFVLEFIETWFSYPMTTRPLVVGTAIGIVLGDVTTGVTVGASLELVFMGVMAIGGTVPPDACSGTAVGTAYAIILGQGVETAFALAVPASMLCQMLFVPLVALRSLWSPLIDKWVENGNWKGLQRIVPVVSGTMYVFKGLVCGAAVALGSSAMEGIINDIPQVLLDGMGNASGMLAAVGFGLLLKMMWTKKLAVYYFLGFIMAAYCGMPLMATAITGIILVIILYFEGEMAKRKNTVALATADDSEEELFND
;
A
#
# COMPACT_ATOMS: atom_id res chain seq x y z
N MET A 1 2.46 9.99 26.83
CA MET A 1 3.89 10.09 26.40
C MET A 1 4.47 8.73 26.07
N THR A 2 4.32 7.71 26.92
CA THR A 2 4.82 6.35 26.64
C THR A 2 4.24 5.77 25.35
N GLU A 3 2.93 5.89 25.13
CA GLU A 3 2.23 5.43 23.94
C GLU A 3 2.76 6.10 22.65
N ALA A 4 3.00 7.40 22.69
CA ALA A 4 3.56 8.16 21.58
C ALA A 4 4.97 7.67 21.18
N ILE A 5 5.81 7.36 22.16
CA ILE A 5 7.15 6.80 21.93
C ILE A 5 7.03 5.40 21.32
N LEU A 6 6.13 4.58 21.85
CA LEU A 6 5.89 3.22 21.36
C LEU A 6 5.41 3.24 19.92
N VAL A 7 4.44 4.11 19.58
CA VAL A 7 3.95 4.28 18.20
C VAL A 7 5.09 4.72 17.28
N GLY A 8 5.88 5.72 17.68
CA GLY A 8 7.02 6.19 16.89
C GLY A 8 8.07 5.11 16.63
N ILE A 9 8.40 4.30 17.64
CA ILE A 9 9.33 3.17 17.50
C ILE A 9 8.74 2.10 16.59
N THR A 10 7.46 1.79 16.72
CA THR A 10 6.79 0.79 15.88
C THR A 10 6.83 1.19 14.41
N VAL A 11 6.48 2.44 14.09
CA VAL A 11 6.56 2.96 12.72
C VAL A 11 7.99 2.91 12.18
N PHE A 12 8.97 3.33 12.99
CA PHE A 12 10.39 3.24 12.62
C PHE A 12 10.81 1.80 12.27
N VAL A 13 10.44 0.83 13.09
CA VAL A 13 10.79 -0.58 12.88
C VAL A 13 10.13 -1.14 11.62
N LEU A 14 8.84 -0.85 11.41
CA LEU A 14 8.12 -1.32 10.22
C LEU A 14 8.71 -0.73 8.93
N GLU A 15 9.01 0.55 8.89
CA GLU A 15 9.66 1.22 7.75
C GLU A 15 11.08 0.70 7.51
N PHE A 16 11.82 0.41 8.58
CA PHE A 16 13.14 -0.21 8.49
C PHE A 16 13.05 -1.59 7.85
N ILE A 17 12.14 -2.46 8.34
CA ILE A 17 11.92 -3.79 7.78
C ILE A 17 11.49 -3.69 6.31
N GLU A 18 10.55 -2.80 5.99
CA GLU A 18 10.06 -2.58 4.62
C GLU A 18 11.20 -2.37 3.63
N THR A 19 12.12 -1.49 3.98
CA THR A 19 13.18 -1.11 3.04
C THR A 19 14.34 -2.10 3.00
N TRP A 20 14.71 -2.68 4.15
CA TRP A 20 15.89 -3.56 4.23
C TRP A 20 15.62 -5.00 3.84
N PHE A 21 14.37 -5.45 3.90
CA PHE A 21 13.96 -6.81 3.54
C PHE A 21 13.20 -6.88 2.20
N SER A 22 13.48 -5.95 1.27
CA SER A 22 12.93 -5.94 -0.09
C SER A 22 11.40 -5.82 -0.14
N TYR A 23 10.84 -4.90 0.63
CA TYR A 23 9.42 -4.53 0.61
C TYR A 23 8.45 -5.69 0.94
N PRO A 24 8.55 -6.30 2.13
CA PRO A 24 7.64 -7.37 2.56
C PRO A 24 6.24 -6.89 2.93
N MET A 25 5.86 -5.66 2.55
CA MET A 25 4.54 -5.04 2.80
C MET A 25 4.23 -4.81 4.29
N THR A 26 5.25 -4.56 5.11
CA THR A 26 5.08 -4.26 6.54
C THR A 26 4.44 -2.90 6.80
N THR A 27 4.49 -1.99 5.84
CA THR A 27 3.86 -0.67 5.91
C THR A 27 2.39 -0.64 5.49
N ARG A 28 1.82 -1.83 5.16
CA ARG A 28 0.39 -1.93 4.83
C ARG A 28 -0.48 -1.72 6.07
N PRO A 29 -1.65 -1.07 5.92
CA PRO A 29 -2.54 -0.75 7.04
C PRO A 29 -2.88 -1.93 7.93
N LEU A 30 -3.13 -3.10 7.38
CA LEU A 30 -3.42 -4.31 8.16
C LEU A 30 -2.26 -4.67 9.11
N VAL A 31 -1.02 -4.59 8.64
CA VAL A 31 0.17 -4.91 9.44
C VAL A 31 0.45 -3.80 10.45
N VAL A 32 0.39 -2.54 10.02
CA VAL A 32 0.63 -1.37 10.88
C VAL A 32 -0.39 -1.31 12.01
N GLY A 33 -1.69 -1.44 11.69
CA GLY A 33 -2.77 -1.43 12.68
C GLY A 33 -2.62 -2.56 13.70
N THR A 34 -2.31 -3.77 13.22
CA THR A 34 -2.05 -4.92 14.10
C THR A 34 -0.83 -4.68 15.01
N ALA A 35 0.28 -4.17 14.47
CA ALA A 35 1.49 -3.90 15.24
C ALA A 35 1.23 -2.83 16.32
N ILE A 36 0.54 -1.74 15.99
CA ILE A 36 0.13 -0.71 16.95
C ILE A 36 -0.80 -1.31 18.02
N GLY A 37 -1.76 -2.15 17.63
CA GLY A 37 -2.65 -2.85 18.56
C GLY A 37 -1.90 -3.74 19.55
N ILE A 38 -0.89 -4.50 19.11
CA ILE A 38 -0.04 -5.32 19.97
C ILE A 38 0.71 -4.45 20.98
N VAL A 39 1.31 -3.36 20.50
CA VAL A 39 2.17 -2.50 21.32
C VAL A 39 1.38 -1.67 22.34
N LEU A 40 0.15 -1.25 21.99
CA LEU A 40 -0.75 -0.51 22.87
C LEU A 40 -1.67 -1.39 23.72
N GLY A 41 -1.66 -2.72 23.52
CA GLY A 41 -2.38 -3.68 24.35
C GLY A 41 -3.83 -3.96 23.92
N ASP A 42 -4.29 -3.47 22.76
CA ASP A 42 -5.59 -3.79 22.19
C ASP A 42 -5.44 -4.28 20.74
N VAL A 43 -5.13 -5.56 20.63
CA VAL A 43 -4.92 -6.25 19.34
C VAL A 43 -6.20 -6.29 18.52
N THR A 44 -7.35 -6.44 19.16
CA THR A 44 -8.65 -6.57 18.49
C THR A 44 -9.01 -5.29 17.75
N THR A 45 -8.90 -4.16 18.42
CA THR A 45 -9.12 -2.85 17.79
C THR A 45 -8.07 -2.59 16.72
N GLY A 46 -6.79 -2.92 16.99
CA GLY A 46 -5.70 -2.75 16.03
C GLY A 46 -5.92 -3.51 14.72
N VAL A 47 -6.32 -4.78 14.79
CA VAL A 47 -6.63 -5.61 13.60
C VAL A 47 -7.86 -5.09 12.87
N THR A 48 -8.93 -4.76 13.59
CA THR A 48 -10.19 -4.29 12.98
C THR A 48 -10.00 -2.96 12.25
N VAL A 49 -9.31 -2.02 12.87
CA VAL A 49 -8.98 -0.72 12.26
C VAL A 49 -8.02 -0.91 11.08
N GLY A 50 -6.97 -1.72 11.27
CA GLY A 50 -6.00 -2.00 10.21
C GLY A 50 -6.65 -2.64 8.98
N ALA A 51 -7.52 -3.63 9.17
CA ALA A 51 -8.26 -4.28 8.07
C ALA A 51 -9.19 -3.29 7.35
N SER A 52 -9.86 -2.44 8.09
CA SER A 52 -10.77 -1.44 7.52
C SER A 52 -10.01 -0.37 6.72
N LEU A 53 -8.91 0.15 7.27
CA LEU A 53 -8.04 1.12 6.58
C LEU A 53 -7.30 0.49 5.39
N GLU A 54 -7.02 -0.82 5.41
CA GLU A 54 -6.46 -1.54 4.26
C GLU A 54 -7.35 -1.37 3.03
N LEU A 55 -8.67 -1.51 3.19
CA LEU A 55 -9.63 -1.32 2.09
C LEU A 55 -9.60 0.11 1.55
N VAL A 56 -9.46 1.11 2.43
CA VAL A 56 -9.38 2.53 2.03
C VAL A 56 -8.11 2.82 1.23
N PHE A 57 -6.97 2.35 1.73
CA PHE A 57 -5.68 2.61 1.12
C PHE A 57 -5.29 1.60 0.02
N MET A 58 -6.16 0.62 -0.29
CA MET A 58 -5.88 -0.41 -1.28
C MET A 58 -5.59 0.16 -2.67
N GLY A 59 -6.31 1.21 -3.08
CA GLY A 59 -6.12 1.90 -4.35
C GLY A 59 -5.08 3.03 -4.34
N VAL A 60 -4.45 3.29 -3.19
CA VAL A 60 -3.50 4.38 -3.03
C VAL A 60 -2.10 3.89 -3.40
N MET A 61 -1.68 4.18 -4.62
CA MET A 61 -0.36 3.80 -5.15
C MET A 61 0.30 5.00 -5.85
N ALA A 62 1.62 5.07 -5.73
CA ALA A 62 2.42 6.07 -6.45
C ALA A 62 2.53 5.70 -7.93
N ILE A 63 1.93 6.49 -8.81
CA ILE A 63 1.96 6.29 -10.27
C ILE A 63 2.45 7.57 -10.94
N GLY A 64 3.43 7.44 -11.84
CA GLY A 64 3.89 8.54 -12.67
C GLY A 64 4.45 9.74 -11.91
N GLY A 65 5.07 9.52 -10.74
CA GLY A 65 5.64 10.58 -9.92
C GLY A 65 4.63 11.30 -9.01
N THR A 66 3.39 10.81 -8.94
CA THR A 66 2.43 11.30 -7.94
C THR A 66 2.84 10.88 -6.54
N VAL A 67 2.60 11.75 -5.57
CA VAL A 67 2.90 11.50 -4.16
C VAL A 67 1.57 11.25 -3.43
N PRO A 68 1.16 9.98 -3.24
CA PRO A 68 -0.10 9.66 -2.59
C PRO A 68 0.01 9.90 -1.07
N PRO A 69 -1.15 9.98 -0.35
CA PRO A 69 -1.17 10.00 1.10
C PRO A 69 -0.40 8.82 1.72
N ASP A 70 0.33 9.05 2.81
CA ASP A 70 1.13 7.99 3.46
C ASP A 70 0.25 7.08 4.33
N ALA A 71 -0.12 5.93 3.77
CA ALA A 71 -0.99 4.96 4.43
C ALA A 71 -0.42 4.44 5.76
N CYS A 72 0.89 4.27 5.87
CA CYS A 72 1.56 3.80 7.08
C CYS A 72 1.35 4.80 8.24
N SER A 73 1.73 6.06 8.04
CA SER A 73 1.59 7.10 9.07
C SER A 73 0.14 7.38 9.42
N GLY A 74 -0.75 7.44 8.40
CA GLY A 74 -2.18 7.62 8.64
C GLY A 74 -2.77 6.50 9.47
N THR A 75 -2.44 5.24 9.15
CA THR A 75 -2.91 4.09 9.92
C THR A 75 -2.34 4.06 11.33
N ALA A 76 -1.06 4.34 11.50
CA ALA A 76 -0.42 4.34 12.82
C ALA A 76 -1.08 5.36 13.75
N VAL A 77 -1.29 6.58 13.27
CA VAL A 77 -1.94 7.66 14.03
C VAL A 77 -3.42 7.34 14.29
N GLY A 78 -4.18 6.95 13.26
CA GLY A 78 -5.60 6.61 13.38
C GLY A 78 -5.86 5.45 14.35
N THR A 79 -5.08 4.36 14.24
CA THR A 79 -5.19 3.21 15.15
C THR A 79 -4.80 3.57 16.58
N ALA A 80 -3.73 4.34 16.77
CA ALA A 80 -3.30 4.78 18.09
C ALA A 80 -4.41 5.58 18.80
N TYR A 81 -5.02 6.51 18.10
CA TYR A 81 -6.14 7.29 18.68
C TYR A 81 -7.38 6.46 18.95
N ALA A 82 -7.75 5.53 18.05
CA ALA A 82 -8.88 4.64 18.30
C ALA A 82 -8.70 3.84 19.60
N ILE A 83 -7.49 3.35 19.86
CA ILE A 83 -7.14 2.61 21.08
C ILE A 83 -7.09 3.53 22.31
N ILE A 84 -6.36 4.65 22.24
CA ILE A 84 -6.14 5.56 23.37
C ILE A 84 -7.48 6.18 23.85
N LEU A 85 -8.37 6.51 22.93
CA LEU A 85 -9.65 7.12 23.22
C LEU A 85 -10.77 6.09 23.48
N GLY A 86 -10.47 4.79 23.33
CA GLY A 86 -11.45 3.71 23.48
C GLY A 86 -12.60 3.81 22.48
N GLN A 87 -12.36 4.43 21.33
CA GLN A 87 -13.36 4.66 20.28
C GLN A 87 -13.14 3.69 19.11
N GLY A 88 -14.20 3.49 18.31
CA GLY A 88 -14.22 2.49 17.26
C GLY A 88 -13.49 2.89 15.97
N VAL A 89 -13.82 2.14 14.93
CA VAL A 89 -13.24 2.29 13.59
C VAL A 89 -13.54 3.66 12.97
N GLU A 90 -14.70 4.26 13.31
CA GLU A 90 -15.14 5.56 12.81
C GLU A 90 -14.15 6.68 13.16
N THR A 91 -13.68 6.69 14.41
CA THR A 91 -12.68 7.66 14.88
C THR A 91 -11.34 7.44 14.18
N ALA A 92 -10.94 6.17 14.02
CA ALA A 92 -9.72 5.86 13.28
C ALA A 92 -9.77 6.41 11.84
N PHE A 93 -10.89 6.25 11.12
CA PHE A 93 -11.09 6.79 9.79
C PHE A 93 -11.01 8.32 9.74
N ALA A 94 -11.70 8.95 10.68
CA ALA A 94 -11.75 10.42 10.78
C ALA A 94 -10.34 11.03 10.87
N LEU A 95 -9.43 10.33 11.52
CA LEU A 95 -8.08 10.80 11.80
C LEU A 95 -7.03 10.26 10.83
N ALA A 96 -7.17 9.01 10.36
CA ALA A 96 -6.16 8.36 9.51
C ALA A 96 -5.98 9.08 8.17
N VAL A 97 -7.08 9.47 7.50
CA VAL A 97 -7.00 10.10 6.18
C VAL A 97 -6.38 11.48 6.24
N PRO A 98 -6.82 12.42 7.09
CA PRO A 98 -6.14 13.71 7.25
C PRO A 98 -4.69 13.56 7.73
N ALA A 99 -4.41 12.67 8.68
CA ALA A 99 -3.07 12.43 9.17
C ALA A 99 -2.15 11.93 8.07
N SER A 100 -2.62 11.02 7.19
CA SER A 100 -1.84 10.51 6.06
C SER A 100 -1.44 11.62 5.09
N MET A 101 -2.33 12.57 4.82
CA MET A 101 -2.07 13.73 3.97
C MET A 101 -1.08 14.70 4.62
N LEU A 102 -1.26 15.03 5.89
CA LEU A 102 -0.37 15.92 6.62
C LEU A 102 1.04 15.34 6.74
N CYS A 103 1.16 14.06 7.12
CA CYS A 103 2.44 13.37 7.17
C CYS A 103 3.13 13.38 5.81
N GLN A 104 2.40 13.11 4.73
CA GLN A 104 2.94 13.14 3.37
C GLN A 104 3.45 14.53 2.99
N MET A 105 2.74 15.60 3.35
CA MET A 105 3.20 16.97 3.10
C MET A 105 4.51 17.28 3.82
N LEU A 106 4.74 16.71 5.01
CA LEU A 106 6.00 16.85 5.74
C LEU A 106 7.14 16.02 5.14
N PHE A 107 6.84 14.92 4.44
CA PHE A 107 7.85 14.06 3.81
C PHE A 107 8.37 14.63 2.49
N VAL A 108 7.56 15.36 1.73
CA VAL A 108 7.96 15.91 0.43
C VAL A 108 9.24 16.76 0.52
N PRO A 109 9.34 17.76 1.43
CA PRO A 109 10.57 18.53 1.57
C PRO A 109 11.76 17.67 2.04
N LEU A 110 11.53 16.65 2.86
CA LEU A 110 12.59 15.74 3.30
C LEU A 110 13.16 14.92 2.14
N VAL A 111 12.32 14.47 1.22
CA VAL A 111 12.77 13.80 0.00
C VAL A 111 13.61 14.75 -0.87
N ALA A 112 13.21 16.01 -0.98
CA ALA A 112 14.00 17.04 -1.68
C ALA A 112 15.35 17.27 -1.01
N LEU A 113 15.41 17.32 0.33
CA LEU A 113 16.66 17.44 1.08
C LEU A 113 17.60 16.23 0.87
N ARG A 114 17.05 15.03 0.70
CA ARG A 114 17.86 13.85 0.37
C ARG A 114 18.63 14.00 -0.95
N SER A 115 18.07 14.69 -1.93
CA SER A 115 18.75 14.89 -3.20
C SER A 115 20.05 15.68 -3.08
N LEU A 116 20.26 16.43 -1.99
CA LEU A 116 21.51 17.14 -1.70
C LEU A 116 22.71 16.19 -1.48
N TRP A 117 22.42 14.92 -1.16
CA TRP A 117 23.48 13.90 -1.03
C TRP A 117 23.92 13.31 -2.35
N SER A 118 23.11 13.47 -3.43
CA SER A 118 23.42 12.89 -4.75
C SER A 118 24.81 13.29 -5.28
N PRO A 119 25.23 14.58 -5.24
CA PRO A 119 26.54 14.95 -5.77
C PRO A 119 27.72 14.32 -5.01
N LEU A 120 27.53 14.04 -3.72
CA LEU A 120 28.55 13.36 -2.91
C LEU A 120 28.62 11.87 -3.26
N ILE A 121 27.46 11.25 -3.46
CA ILE A 121 27.35 9.85 -3.86
C ILE A 121 27.97 9.66 -5.24
N ASP A 122 27.67 10.54 -6.20
CA ASP A 122 28.20 10.51 -7.56
C ASP A 122 29.74 10.58 -7.56
N LYS A 123 30.32 11.50 -6.79
CA LYS A 123 31.78 11.60 -6.62
C LYS A 123 32.39 10.34 -6.03
N TRP A 124 31.71 9.67 -5.11
CA TRP A 124 32.23 8.45 -4.51
C TRP A 124 32.12 7.27 -5.47
N VAL A 125 31.11 7.23 -6.33
CA VAL A 125 30.98 6.25 -7.41
C VAL A 125 32.10 6.44 -8.42
N GLU A 126 32.34 7.65 -8.91
CA GLU A 126 33.40 8.00 -9.85
C GLU A 126 34.80 7.62 -9.34
N ASN A 127 35.03 7.84 -8.04
CA ASN A 127 36.31 7.54 -7.39
C ASN A 127 36.45 6.08 -6.92
N GLY A 128 35.46 5.22 -7.18
CA GLY A 128 35.46 3.81 -6.75
C GLY A 128 35.44 3.62 -5.21
N ASN A 129 34.95 4.61 -4.46
CA ASN A 129 34.90 4.56 -3.00
C ASN A 129 33.70 3.75 -2.47
N TRP A 130 33.75 2.45 -2.64
CA TRP A 130 32.69 1.52 -2.22
C TRP A 130 32.45 1.53 -0.71
N LYS A 131 33.49 1.75 0.10
CA LYS A 131 33.35 1.84 1.57
C LYS A 131 32.55 3.07 1.99
N GLY A 132 32.72 4.19 1.31
CA GLY A 132 31.94 5.39 1.52
C GLY A 132 30.46 5.16 1.20
N LEU A 133 30.18 4.54 0.04
CA LEU A 133 28.85 4.19 -0.40
C LEU A 133 28.13 3.25 0.57
N GLN A 134 28.77 2.19 1.03
CA GLN A 134 28.20 1.28 2.02
C GLN A 134 27.81 1.94 3.33
N ARG A 135 28.46 3.02 3.72
CA ARG A 135 28.14 3.77 4.95
C ARG A 135 27.07 4.82 4.75
N ILE A 136 27.06 5.52 3.60
CA ILE A 136 26.13 6.64 3.37
C ILE A 136 24.71 6.16 3.09
N VAL A 137 24.55 5.04 2.36
CA VAL A 137 23.24 4.51 1.99
C VAL A 137 22.36 4.21 3.21
N PRO A 138 22.84 3.48 4.24
CA PRO A 138 22.07 3.25 5.47
C PRO A 138 21.74 4.56 6.21
N VAL A 139 22.68 5.51 6.26
CA VAL A 139 22.46 6.79 6.94
C VAL A 139 21.38 7.60 6.26
N VAL A 140 21.48 7.79 4.95
CA VAL A 140 20.49 8.55 4.16
C VAL A 140 19.12 7.88 4.17
N SER A 141 19.07 6.55 4.11
CA SER A 141 17.80 5.82 4.24
C SER A 141 17.24 5.90 5.65
N GLY A 142 18.08 5.73 6.67
CA GLY A 142 17.71 5.79 8.09
C GLY A 142 17.09 7.12 8.51
N THR A 143 17.49 8.23 7.90
CA THR A 143 16.88 9.55 8.20
C THR A 143 15.38 9.57 7.92
N MET A 144 14.89 8.86 6.88
CA MET A 144 13.47 8.79 6.57
C MET A 144 12.68 8.03 7.63
N TYR A 145 13.20 6.90 8.08
CA TYR A 145 12.50 6.05 9.07
C TYR A 145 12.43 6.75 10.43
N VAL A 146 13.55 7.36 10.84
CA VAL A 146 13.60 8.15 12.07
C VAL A 146 12.61 9.31 11.99
N PHE A 147 12.58 10.03 10.88
CA PHE A 147 11.69 11.17 10.70
C PHE A 147 10.21 10.73 10.71
N LYS A 148 9.85 9.66 10.02
CA LYS A 148 8.49 9.12 10.05
C LYS A 148 8.08 8.70 11.46
N GLY A 149 8.92 7.94 12.15
CA GLY A 149 8.70 7.57 13.54
C GLY A 149 8.51 8.77 14.45
N LEU A 150 9.35 9.80 14.33
CA LEU A 150 9.23 11.04 15.12
C LEU A 150 7.94 11.80 14.81
N VAL A 151 7.58 11.93 13.53
CA VAL A 151 6.34 12.63 13.13
C VAL A 151 5.11 11.91 13.67
N CYS A 152 5.03 10.58 13.53
CA CYS A 152 3.89 9.80 14.05
C CYS A 152 3.84 9.84 15.59
N GLY A 153 5.00 9.69 16.26
CA GLY A 153 5.08 9.80 17.70
C GLY A 153 4.70 11.20 18.21
N ALA A 154 5.17 12.26 17.53
CA ALA A 154 4.81 13.64 17.86
C ALA A 154 3.31 13.90 17.61
N ALA A 155 2.76 13.40 16.51
CA ALA A 155 1.32 13.50 16.24
C ALA A 155 0.49 12.89 17.37
N VAL A 156 0.84 11.71 17.85
CA VAL A 156 0.16 11.06 18.97
C VAL A 156 0.39 11.82 20.29
N ALA A 157 1.61 12.30 20.54
CA ALA A 157 1.94 13.01 21.78
C ALA A 157 1.22 14.37 21.91
N LEU A 158 1.22 15.14 20.81
CA LEU A 158 0.66 16.50 20.78
C LEU A 158 -0.85 16.50 20.61
N GLY A 159 -1.36 15.48 19.92
CA GLY A 159 -2.77 15.39 19.58
C GLY A 159 -3.65 14.79 20.67
N SER A 160 -3.11 14.04 21.65
CA SER A 160 -3.95 13.37 22.65
C SER A 160 -4.79 14.36 23.46
N SER A 161 -4.22 15.44 23.97
CA SER A 161 -4.96 16.46 24.74
C SER A 161 -5.81 17.39 23.89
N ALA A 162 -5.37 17.71 22.66
CA ALA A 162 -6.14 18.53 21.74
C ALA A 162 -7.29 17.72 21.10
N MET A 163 -7.09 16.43 20.88
CA MET A 163 -8.03 15.55 20.22
C MET A 163 -9.22 15.17 21.11
N GLU A 164 -9.01 14.97 22.43
CA GLU A 164 -10.11 14.79 23.38
C GLU A 164 -11.09 15.97 23.35
N GLY A 165 -10.58 17.21 23.29
CA GLY A 165 -11.41 18.40 23.15
C GLY A 165 -12.17 18.44 21.84
N ILE A 166 -11.48 18.18 20.72
CA ILE A 166 -12.08 18.21 19.38
C ILE A 166 -13.16 17.12 19.21
N ILE A 167 -12.90 15.89 19.68
CA ILE A 167 -13.83 14.77 19.53
C ILE A 167 -15.11 15.00 20.35
N ASN A 168 -14.99 15.56 21.54
CA ASN A 168 -16.13 15.87 22.37
C ASN A 168 -17.01 16.99 21.77
N ASP A 169 -16.42 17.86 20.95
CA ASP A 169 -17.10 18.94 20.24
C ASP A 169 -17.67 18.50 18.87
N ILE A 170 -17.29 17.33 18.36
CA ILE A 170 -17.83 16.82 17.10
C ILE A 170 -19.28 16.36 17.29
N PRO A 171 -20.26 16.92 16.56
CA PRO A 171 -21.64 16.44 16.62
C PRO A 171 -21.73 14.95 16.23
N GLN A 172 -22.53 14.18 16.98
CA GLN A 172 -22.75 12.75 16.73
C GLN A 172 -23.14 12.45 15.27
N VAL A 173 -23.94 13.33 14.66
CA VAL A 173 -24.35 13.22 13.25
C VAL A 173 -23.15 13.21 12.29
N LEU A 174 -22.09 13.94 12.63
CA LEU A 174 -20.87 13.95 11.80
C LEU A 174 -20.10 12.64 11.97
N LEU A 175 -19.98 12.12 13.19
CA LEU A 175 -19.34 10.82 13.47
C LEU A 175 -20.10 9.69 12.76
N ASP A 176 -21.42 9.66 12.85
CA ASP A 176 -22.26 8.69 12.14
C ASP A 176 -22.12 8.82 10.60
N GLY A 177 -22.04 10.06 10.12
CA GLY A 177 -21.79 10.35 8.70
C GLY A 177 -20.43 9.84 8.25
N MET A 178 -19.41 9.97 9.07
CA MET A 178 -18.06 9.45 8.78
C MET A 178 -18.02 7.93 8.83
N GLY A 179 -18.74 7.29 9.76
CA GLY A 179 -18.91 5.84 9.80
C GLY A 179 -19.56 5.31 8.52
N ASN A 180 -20.63 5.96 8.06
CA ASN A 180 -21.26 5.60 6.78
C ASN A 180 -20.35 5.87 5.57
N ALA A 181 -19.61 6.97 5.58
CA ALA A 181 -18.64 7.29 4.53
C ALA A 181 -17.48 6.29 4.47
N SER A 182 -17.09 5.68 5.59
CA SER A 182 -16.01 4.69 5.63
C SER A 182 -16.30 3.49 4.73
N GLY A 183 -17.54 3.00 4.70
CA GLY A 183 -17.97 1.96 3.77
C GLY A 183 -17.86 2.37 2.29
N MET A 184 -18.12 3.66 2.00
CA MET A 184 -17.96 4.20 0.64
C MET A 184 -16.50 4.35 0.24
N LEU A 185 -15.58 4.64 1.19
CA LEU A 185 -14.15 4.74 0.91
C LEU A 185 -13.57 3.41 0.44
N ALA A 186 -14.02 2.28 1.00
CA ALA A 186 -13.64 0.96 0.51
C ALA A 186 -14.04 0.78 -0.97
N ALA A 187 -15.26 1.17 -1.35
CA ALA A 187 -15.73 1.13 -2.73
C ALA A 187 -14.88 2.04 -3.65
N VAL A 188 -14.48 3.22 -3.18
CA VAL A 188 -13.57 4.12 -3.90
C VAL A 188 -12.20 3.46 -4.08
N GLY A 189 -11.65 2.81 -3.04
CA GLY A 189 -10.39 2.07 -3.11
C GLY A 189 -10.43 0.97 -4.19
N PHE A 190 -11.48 0.15 -4.20
CA PHE A 190 -11.70 -0.84 -5.27
C PHE A 190 -11.89 -0.19 -6.64
N GLY A 191 -12.59 0.94 -6.73
CA GLY A 191 -12.76 1.70 -7.97
C GLY A 191 -11.43 2.21 -8.53
N LEU A 192 -10.52 2.66 -7.67
CA LEU A 192 -9.18 3.09 -8.04
C LEU A 192 -8.33 1.92 -8.56
N LEU A 193 -8.36 0.77 -7.87
CA LEU A 193 -7.70 -0.45 -8.36
C LEU A 193 -8.24 -0.88 -9.73
N LEU A 194 -9.56 -0.90 -9.88
CA LEU A 194 -10.19 -1.22 -11.14
C LEU A 194 -9.75 -0.27 -12.25
N LYS A 195 -9.71 1.04 -11.97
CA LYS A 195 -9.22 2.06 -12.91
C LYS A 195 -7.79 1.82 -13.38
N MET A 196 -6.91 1.38 -12.48
CA MET A 196 -5.51 1.06 -12.80
C MET A 196 -5.37 -0.17 -13.70
N MET A 197 -6.21 -1.18 -13.46
CA MET A 197 -6.20 -2.44 -14.22
C MET A 197 -7.05 -2.38 -15.48
N TRP A 198 -7.83 -1.32 -15.68
CA TRP A 198 -8.82 -1.23 -16.74
C TRP A 198 -8.16 -1.10 -18.12
N THR A 199 -8.31 -2.12 -18.93
CA THR A 199 -8.03 -2.08 -20.37
C THR A 199 -9.24 -2.63 -21.13
N LYS A 200 -9.43 -2.22 -22.40
CA LYS A 200 -10.55 -2.70 -23.21
C LYS A 200 -10.61 -4.23 -23.31
N LYS A 201 -9.46 -4.89 -23.30
CA LYS A 201 -9.35 -6.34 -23.35
C LYS A 201 -9.74 -7.02 -22.04
N LEU A 202 -9.34 -6.42 -20.91
CA LEU A 202 -9.59 -6.99 -19.56
C LEU A 202 -10.98 -6.66 -19.03
N ALA A 203 -11.65 -5.64 -19.57
CA ALA A 203 -13.00 -5.27 -19.16
C ALA A 203 -14.02 -6.42 -19.24
N VAL A 204 -13.88 -7.29 -20.24
CA VAL A 204 -14.75 -8.47 -20.41
C VAL A 204 -14.68 -9.40 -19.19
N TYR A 205 -13.49 -9.63 -18.65
CA TYR A 205 -13.31 -10.49 -17.48
C TYR A 205 -13.87 -9.88 -16.20
N TYR A 206 -13.83 -8.55 -16.08
CA TYR A 206 -14.49 -7.83 -14.99
C TYR A 206 -16.02 -8.10 -15.00
N PHE A 207 -16.68 -7.94 -16.17
CA PHE A 207 -18.10 -8.20 -16.28
C PHE A 207 -18.44 -9.68 -16.05
N LEU A 208 -17.57 -10.60 -16.48
CA LEU A 208 -17.74 -12.03 -16.19
C LEU A 208 -17.75 -12.28 -14.67
N GLY A 209 -16.75 -11.76 -13.94
CA GLY A 209 -16.68 -11.87 -12.48
C GLY A 209 -17.88 -11.23 -11.78
N PHE A 210 -18.33 -10.06 -12.27
CA PHE A 210 -19.53 -9.39 -11.77
C PHE A 210 -20.79 -10.26 -11.93
N ILE A 211 -20.99 -10.86 -13.08
CA ILE A 211 -22.14 -11.77 -13.33
C ILE A 211 -22.08 -12.97 -12.39
N MET A 212 -20.92 -13.59 -12.22
CA MET A 212 -20.74 -14.72 -11.31
C MET A 212 -21.08 -14.37 -9.86
N ALA A 213 -20.63 -13.22 -9.37
CA ALA A 213 -20.89 -12.78 -8.01
C ALA A 213 -22.34 -12.29 -7.82
N ALA A 214 -22.84 -11.43 -8.72
CA ALA A 214 -24.13 -10.74 -8.54
C ALA A 214 -25.34 -11.61 -8.95
N TYR A 215 -25.23 -12.40 -10.01
CA TYR A 215 -26.36 -13.17 -10.54
C TYR A 215 -26.29 -14.66 -10.21
N CYS A 216 -25.09 -15.26 -10.17
CA CYS A 216 -24.96 -16.67 -9.78
C CYS A 216 -24.81 -16.83 -8.25
N GLY A 217 -24.70 -15.73 -7.50
CA GLY A 217 -24.57 -15.77 -6.04
C GLY A 217 -23.29 -16.46 -5.55
N MET A 218 -22.26 -16.52 -6.38
CA MET A 218 -21.01 -17.20 -6.02
C MET A 218 -20.27 -16.40 -4.92
N PRO A 219 -19.79 -17.08 -3.86
CA PRO A 219 -18.94 -16.45 -2.87
C PRO A 219 -17.68 -15.85 -3.52
N LEU A 220 -17.18 -14.75 -2.96
CA LEU A 220 -16.01 -14.02 -3.49
C LEU A 220 -14.80 -14.94 -3.71
N MET A 221 -14.55 -15.87 -2.76
CA MET A 221 -13.45 -16.84 -2.88
C MET A 221 -13.63 -17.78 -4.07
N ALA A 222 -14.85 -18.26 -4.31
CA ALA A 222 -15.14 -19.15 -5.45
C ALA A 222 -14.94 -18.39 -6.77
N THR A 223 -15.39 -17.14 -6.86
CA THR A 223 -15.21 -16.29 -8.04
C THR A 223 -13.71 -16.03 -8.30
N ALA A 224 -12.92 -15.77 -7.25
CA ALA A 224 -11.48 -15.58 -7.38
C ALA A 224 -10.76 -16.86 -7.87
N ILE A 225 -11.09 -18.02 -7.31
CA ILE A 225 -10.50 -19.31 -7.73
C ILE A 225 -10.86 -19.61 -9.19
N THR A 226 -12.09 -19.36 -9.59
CA THR A 226 -12.51 -19.54 -10.99
C THR A 226 -11.74 -18.62 -11.93
N GLY A 227 -11.50 -17.38 -11.51
CA GLY A 227 -10.66 -16.44 -12.26
C GLY A 227 -9.23 -16.95 -12.45
N ILE A 228 -8.61 -17.48 -11.39
CA ILE A 228 -7.26 -18.07 -11.45
C ILE A 228 -7.22 -19.26 -12.41
N ILE A 229 -8.19 -20.17 -12.33
CA ILE A 229 -8.30 -21.34 -13.24
C ILE A 229 -8.41 -20.87 -14.69
N LEU A 230 -9.23 -19.87 -14.96
CA LEU A 230 -9.42 -19.32 -16.29
C LEU A 230 -8.11 -18.70 -16.85
N VAL A 231 -7.36 -17.97 -16.03
CA VAL A 231 -6.05 -17.44 -16.42
C VAL A 231 -5.05 -18.56 -16.77
N ILE A 232 -5.02 -19.62 -15.97
CA ILE A 232 -4.16 -20.78 -16.21
C ILE A 232 -4.51 -21.46 -17.54
N ILE A 233 -5.80 -21.66 -17.83
CA ILE A 233 -6.28 -22.26 -19.10
C ILE A 233 -5.83 -21.40 -20.29
N LEU A 234 -6.10 -20.10 -20.25
CA LEU A 234 -5.73 -19.17 -21.31
C LEU A 234 -4.22 -19.07 -21.53
N TYR A 235 -3.44 -19.17 -20.46
CA TYR A 235 -1.99 -19.20 -20.54
C TYR A 235 -1.49 -20.44 -21.31
N PHE A 236 -1.99 -21.63 -20.95
CA PHE A 236 -1.61 -22.87 -21.64
C PHE A 236 -2.09 -22.91 -23.10
N GLU A 237 -3.28 -22.41 -23.39
CA GLU A 237 -3.76 -22.28 -24.79
C GLU A 237 -2.87 -21.32 -25.59
N GLY A 238 -2.46 -20.19 -25.01
CA GLY A 238 -1.56 -19.24 -25.64
C GLY A 238 -0.17 -19.82 -25.94
N GLU A 239 0.39 -20.62 -25.02
CA GLU A 239 1.65 -21.32 -25.24
C GLU A 239 1.56 -22.39 -26.34
N MET A 240 0.48 -23.19 -26.33
CA MET A 240 0.24 -24.19 -27.37
C MET A 240 0.07 -23.57 -28.77
N ALA A 241 -0.61 -22.43 -28.86
CA ALA A 241 -0.78 -21.69 -30.11
C ALA A 241 0.58 -21.14 -30.63
N LYS A 242 1.42 -20.58 -29.73
CA LYS A 242 2.76 -20.14 -30.10
C LYS A 242 3.62 -21.29 -30.61
N ARG A 243 3.59 -22.44 -29.94
CA ARG A 243 4.36 -23.62 -30.31
C ARG A 243 3.92 -24.18 -31.68
N LYS A 244 2.61 -24.20 -31.96
CA LYS A 244 2.09 -24.59 -33.29
C LYS A 244 2.58 -23.65 -34.40
N ASN A 245 2.57 -22.33 -34.16
CA ASN A 245 3.03 -21.36 -35.14
C ASN A 245 4.55 -21.48 -35.39
N THR A 246 5.35 -21.76 -34.37
CA THR A 246 6.79 -21.96 -34.52
C THR A 246 7.11 -23.22 -35.31
N VAL A 247 6.38 -24.31 -35.07
CA VAL A 247 6.52 -25.56 -35.85
C VAL A 247 6.07 -25.35 -37.29
N ALA A 248 4.97 -24.64 -37.54
CA ALA A 248 4.47 -24.36 -38.88
C ALA A 248 5.46 -23.48 -39.70
N LEU A 249 6.14 -22.52 -39.06
CA LEU A 249 7.18 -21.71 -39.70
C LEU A 249 8.41 -22.51 -40.01
N ALA A 250 8.87 -23.39 -39.13
CA ALA A 250 10.00 -24.26 -39.37
C ALA A 250 9.77 -25.26 -40.52
N THR A 251 8.57 -25.85 -40.60
CA THR A 251 8.18 -26.74 -41.70
C THR A 251 7.99 -26.01 -43.04
N ALA A 252 7.65 -24.73 -43.03
CA ALA A 252 7.58 -23.92 -44.26
C ALA A 252 8.98 -23.57 -44.80
N ASP A 253 9.92 -23.29 -43.91
CA ASP A 253 11.32 -22.98 -44.25
C ASP A 253 12.05 -24.21 -44.85
N ASP A 254 11.85 -25.40 -44.25
CA ASP A 254 12.36 -26.68 -44.77
C ASP A 254 11.79 -27.02 -46.16
N SER A 255 10.53 -26.67 -46.45
CA SER A 255 9.90 -26.94 -47.73
C SER A 255 10.35 -25.97 -48.84
N GLU A 256 10.77 -24.74 -48.51
CA GLU A 256 11.37 -23.80 -49.46
C GLU A 256 12.83 -24.20 -49.80
N GLU A 257 13.62 -24.69 -48.85
CA GLU A 257 14.98 -25.20 -49.13
C GLU A 257 14.97 -26.43 -50.03
N GLU A 258 14.00 -27.35 -49.90
CA GLU A 258 13.87 -28.50 -50.81
C GLU A 258 13.52 -28.10 -52.24
N LEU A 259 12.75 -26.99 -52.43
CA LEU A 259 12.38 -26.50 -53.77
C LEU A 259 13.50 -25.80 -54.54
N PHE A 260 14.56 -25.39 -53.87
CA PHE A 260 15.69 -24.69 -54.49
C PHE A 260 16.95 -25.58 -54.67
N ASN A 261 16.91 -26.85 -54.25
CA ASN A 261 18.04 -27.80 -54.34
C ASN A 261 17.83 -28.88 -55.46
N ASP A 262 16.82 -28.79 -56.30
CA ASP A 262 16.61 -29.52 -57.52
C ASP A 262 16.89 -28.58 -58.74
#